data_0ba20ba0a638c7ec702f6c83f8153a50
#
_entry.id   0ba20ba0a638c7ec702f6c83f8153a50
#
_cell.length_a   1.000
_cell.length_b   1.000
_cell.length_c   1.000
_cell.angle_alpha   90.00
_cell.angle_beta   90.00
_cell.angle_gamma   90.00
#
_symmetry.space_group_name_H-M   'P 1'
#
loop_
_entity.id
_entity.type
_entity.pdbx_description
1 polymer ?
#
loop_
_entity_poly.entity_id
_entity_poly.type
_entity_poly.pdbx_seq_one_letter_code
_entity_poly.pdbx_strand_id
1 'polypeptide(L)'
;MLYLLYGSKSRVSNYYNMMEKKRDIYKREQTLQRWVNYIRTDNSIPEADREDILKFVDFMQREERSSLRIVRYITALMLVKKVIKKPFKECSKEDIEHFINYLEDNGYKIASQITYKSIIKKFYKVVYGNNERYPEAVAWIKLKVSKDKQREEEQLSYDQFLTEDEIRLLIDTADTIQRKALIAVGYETGARPEELLNIRIKDIMFDSKGAKVILRGKTVERVTRVIAYVPLLKQWLSVHPFKNDPNAYLWLSEASNYKWKPISIQSINRAFRTIMKRAGINKRPRLYILRHSRATHLANKLTEAQMCAYFGWQLGTKVVQRYIHLSGVRTDDALLELAGVQVSKDVDSLPLKVRYCKRCNEMLSPNHEFCIRCGYSDKDVITATTTTAVVEGNVSKEVADRINRLEAILSVLASRLGVVADDANGDDNNHNNADSKKRKKGKEVIA
;
A
#
# COMPACT_ATOMS: atom_id res chain seq x y z
N MET A 1 -0.13 -28.46 15.01
CA MET A 1 0.63 -27.55 14.11
C MET A 1 0.95 -26.20 14.74
N LEU A 2 0.01 -25.45 15.34
CA LEU A 2 0.28 -24.19 16.04
C LEU A 2 1.24 -24.33 17.26
N TYR A 3 1.23 -25.46 17.98
CA TYR A 3 2.16 -25.75 19.08
C TYR A 3 3.62 -25.84 18.65
N LEU A 4 3.90 -26.34 17.46
CA LEU A 4 5.25 -26.43 16.88
C LEU A 4 5.80 -25.05 16.49
N LEU A 5 4.91 -24.07 16.21
CA LEU A 5 5.29 -22.72 15.82
C LEU A 5 5.47 -21.75 17.00
N TYR A 6 4.76 -21.96 18.12
CA TYR A 6 4.74 -21.02 19.26
C TYR A 6 5.33 -21.58 20.56
N GLY A 7 5.60 -22.88 20.65
CA GLY A 7 6.38 -23.49 21.75
C GLY A 7 5.73 -23.51 23.15
N SER A 8 4.54 -22.93 23.35
CA SER A 8 3.81 -23.02 24.63
C SER A 8 2.32 -22.65 24.51
N LYS A 9 1.47 -23.23 25.41
CA LYS A 9 0.02 -22.92 25.52
C LYS A 9 -0.25 -21.44 25.74
N SER A 10 0.55 -20.76 26.52
CA SER A 10 0.40 -19.32 26.82
C SER A 10 0.62 -18.43 25.59
N ARG A 11 1.53 -18.80 24.69
CA ARG A 11 1.77 -18.05 23.44
C ARG A 11 0.64 -18.23 22.43
N VAL A 12 0.07 -19.43 22.37
CA VAL A 12 -1.10 -19.72 21.53
C VAL A 12 -2.32 -18.96 22.04
N SER A 13 -2.58 -18.95 23.35
CA SER A 13 -3.69 -18.19 23.97
C SER A 13 -3.53 -16.68 23.74
N ASN A 14 -2.31 -16.13 23.86
CA ASN A 14 -2.02 -14.74 23.57
C ASN A 14 -2.22 -14.38 22.08
N TYR A 15 -1.92 -15.32 21.18
CA TYR A 15 -2.21 -15.17 19.77
C TYR A 15 -3.72 -15.04 19.49
N TYR A 16 -4.55 -15.93 20.07
CA TYR A 16 -6.01 -15.88 19.92
C TYR A 16 -6.63 -14.62 20.54
N ASN A 17 -6.22 -14.22 21.75
CA ASN A 17 -6.68 -12.98 22.39
C ASN A 17 -6.31 -11.73 21.58
N MET A 18 -5.16 -11.75 20.88
CA MET A 18 -4.75 -10.67 19.98
C MET A 18 -5.58 -10.65 18.69
N MET A 19 -6.14 -11.80 18.28
CA MET A 19 -6.97 -11.95 17.10
C MET A 19 -8.40 -11.44 17.28
N GLU A 20 -8.95 -11.44 18.50
CA GLU A 20 -10.34 -11.01 18.73
C GLU A 20 -10.54 -9.49 18.68
N LYS A 21 -9.55 -8.71 19.10
CA LYS A 21 -9.62 -7.24 19.11
C LYS A 21 -9.10 -6.64 17.80
N LYS A 22 -9.74 -5.57 17.34
CA LYS A 22 -9.19 -4.75 16.23
C LYS A 22 -7.81 -4.25 16.63
N ARG A 23 -6.78 -4.64 15.89
CA ARG A 23 -5.40 -4.30 16.18
C ARG A 23 -5.15 -2.81 15.99
N ASP A 24 -4.56 -2.17 16.98
CA ASP A 24 -4.02 -0.82 16.84
C ASP A 24 -2.61 -0.85 16.24
N ILE A 25 -2.52 -0.67 14.91
CA ILE A 25 -1.24 -0.67 14.18
C ILE A 25 -0.33 0.51 14.55
N TYR A 26 -0.88 1.55 15.15
CA TYR A 26 -0.16 2.77 15.54
C TYR A 26 0.27 2.77 17.00
N LYS A 27 -0.16 1.77 17.79
CA LYS A 27 0.10 1.68 19.24
C LYS A 27 -0.25 2.99 19.98
N ARG A 28 -1.44 3.52 19.68
CA ARG A 28 -1.88 4.85 20.12
C ARG A 28 -1.82 5.02 21.61
N GLU A 29 -2.40 4.06 22.34
CA GLU A 29 -2.45 4.08 23.79
C GLU A 29 -1.07 3.95 24.42
N GLN A 30 -0.26 3.00 23.96
CA GLN A 30 1.12 2.83 24.43
C GLN A 30 1.97 4.08 24.17
N THR A 31 1.72 4.81 23.08
CA THR A 31 2.42 6.05 22.76
C THR A 31 2.00 7.14 23.73
N LEU A 32 0.71 7.26 24.04
CA LEU A 32 0.22 8.23 25.02
C LEU A 32 0.82 7.96 26.40
N GLN A 33 0.79 6.72 26.89
CA GLN A 33 1.38 6.34 28.17
C GLN A 33 2.86 6.69 28.27
N ARG A 34 3.64 6.45 27.20
CA ARG A 34 5.05 6.85 27.16
C ARG A 34 5.24 8.36 27.31
N TRP A 35 4.43 9.15 26.61
CA TRP A 35 4.49 10.61 26.71
C TRP A 35 4.08 11.10 28.08
N VAL A 36 3.01 10.55 28.66
CA VAL A 36 2.58 10.89 30.03
C VAL A 36 3.69 10.55 31.04
N ASN A 37 4.30 9.37 30.95
CA ASN A 37 5.41 9.00 31.81
C ASN A 37 6.62 9.92 31.61
N TYR A 38 6.95 10.25 30.37
CA TYR A 38 8.03 11.20 30.06
C TYR A 38 7.78 12.55 30.74
N ILE A 39 6.58 13.14 30.61
CA ILE A 39 6.24 14.39 31.27
C ILE A 39 6.39 14.30 32.80
N ARG A 40 6.00 13.17 33.40
CA ARG A 40 6.11 12.97 34.86
C ARG A 40 7.53 12.87 35.36
N THR A 41 8.42 12.29 34.58
CA THR A 41 9.79 11.91 35.03
C THR A 41 10.89 12.82 34.53
N ASP A 42 10.62 13.69 33.54
CA ASP A 42 11.64 14.57 32.97
C ASP A 42 11.82 15.83 33.85
N ASN A 43 12.90 15.86 34.61
CA ASN A 43 13.27 16.97 35.47
C ASN A 43 13.72 18.24 34.70
N SER A 44 13.93 18.13 33.38
CA SER A 44 14.23 19.32 32.55
C SER A 44 13.01 20.23 32.35
N ILE A 45 11.80 19.72 32.62
CA ILE A 45 10.54 20.46 32.55
C ILE A 45 10.22 21.00 33.95
N PRO A 46 10.03 22.30 34.14
CA PRO A 46 9.60 22.86 35.41
C PRO A 46 8.34 22.19 35.95
N GLU A 47 8.27 21.98 37.27
CA GLU A 47 7.18 21.23 37.91
C GLU A 47 5.80 21.83 37.57
N ALA A 48 5.67 23.16 37.64
CA ALA A 48 4.43 23.82 37.28
C ALA A 48 3.98 23.54 35.85
N ASP A 49 4.91 23.50 34.89
CA ASP A 49 4.60 23.16 33.48
C ASP A 49 4.21 21.70 33.32
N ARG A 50 4.81 20.78 34.09
CA ARG A 50 4.43 19.37 34.09
C ARG A 50 2.99 19.18 34.59
N GLU A 51 2.64 19.85 35.69
CA GLU A 51 1.29 19.83 36.24
C GLU A 51 0.26 20.39 35.25
N ASP A 52 0.59 21.53 34.61
CA ASP A 52 -0.27 22.15 33.60
C ASP A 52 -0.52 21.25 32.39
N ILE A 53 0.53 20.61 31.89
CA ILE A 53 0.39 19.65 30.78
C ILE A 53 -0.44 18.45 31.22
N LEU A 54 -0.22 17.88 32.41
CA LEU A 54 -0.98 16.74 32.91
C LEU A 54 -2.45 17.08 33.14
N LYS A 55 -2.73 18.27 33.73
CA LYS A 55 -4.10 18.80 33.88
C LYS A 55 -4.80 18.89 32.52
N PHE A 56 -4.07 19.35 31.50
CA PHE A 56 -4.63 19.43 30.15
C PHE A 56 -4.85 18.04 29.52
N VAL A 57 -3.95 17.07 29.75
CA VAL A 57 -4.12 15.68 29.32
C VAL A 57 -5.37 15.08 29.92
N ASP A 58 -5.58 15.22 31.23
CA ASP A 58 -6.76 14.72 31.93
C ASP A 58 -8.06 15.34 31.38
N PHE A 59 -8.04 16.65 31.11
CA PHE A 59 -9.16 17.32 30.46
C PHE A 59 -9.45 16.71 29.08
N MET A 60 -8.43 16.49 28.27
CA MET A 60 -8.58 15.91 26.91
C MET A 60 -9.06 14.47 26.94
N GLN A 61 -8.70 13.70 27.98
CA GLN A 61 -9.17 12.33 28.17
C GLN A 61 -10.66 12.32 28.58
N ARG A 62 -11.08 13.21 29.47
CA ARG A 62 -12.51 13.40 29.83
C ARG A 62 -13.37 13.86 28.66
N GLU A 63 -12.76 14.63 27.73
CA GLU A 63 -13.38 15.01 26.46
C GLU A 63 -13.37 13.86 25.41
N GLU A 64 -12.99 12.64 25.81
CA GLU A 64 -12.92 11.45 24.93
C GLU A 64 -12.06 11.68 23.65
N ARG A 65 -11.04 12.55 23.74
CA ARG A 65 -10.16 12.78 22.59
C ARG A 65 -9.25 11.58 22.36
N SER A 66 -9.04 11.22 21.09
CA SER A 66 -8.20 10.07 20.75
C SER A 66 -6.76 10.24 21.24
N SER A 67 -6.13 9.15 21.70
CA SER A 67 -4.76 9.10 22.25
C SER A 67 -3.73 9.78 21.35
N LEU A 68 -3.80 9.58 20.02
CA LEU A 68 -2.90 10.28 19.07
C LEU A 68 -3.12 11.78 19.03
N ARG A 69 -4.36 12.24 19.23
CA ARG A 69 -4.65 13.67 19.30
C ARG A 69 -4.02 14.27 20.56
N ILE A 70 -4.15 13.59 21.70
CA ILE A 70 -3.52 14.01 22.96
C ILE A 70 -1.99 14.03 22.81
N VAL A 71 -1.38 12.99 22.25
CA VAL A 71 0.06 12.95 21.95
C VAL A 71 0.48 14.14 21.08
N ARG A 72 -0.31 14.47 20.05
CA ARG A 72 -0.02 15.65 19.21
C ARG A 72 -0.05 16.96 20.00
N TYR A 73 -0.95 17.09 20.97
CA TYR A 73 -0.99 18.26 21.85
C TYR A 73 0.25 18.31 22.75
N ILE A 74 0.61 17.19 23.40
CA ILE A 74 1.82 17.13 24.23
C ILE A 74 3.07 17.51 23.41
N THR A 75 3.26 16.90 22.24
CA THR A 75 4.44 17.17 21.40
C THR A 75 4.49 18.62 20.91
N ALA A 76 3.33 19.24 20.68
CA ALA A 76 3.27 20.65 20.33
C ALA A 76 3.66 21.56 21.50
N LEU A 77 3.15 21.28 22.71
CA LEU A 77 3.51 22.01 23.91
C LEU A 77 5.01 21.89 24.25
N MET A 78 5.58 20.68 24.04
CA MET A 78 7.03 20.48 24.19
C MET A 78 7.85 21.31 23.20
N LEU A 79 7.36 21.49 21.96
CA LEU A 79 8.02 22.40 21.02
C LEU A 79 7.93 23.87 21.47
N VAL A 80 6.78 24.29 21.98
CA VAL A 80 6.60 25.65 22.57
C VAL A 80 7.63 25.88 23.68
N LYS A 81 7.76 24.92 24.61
CA LYS A 81 8.76 25.00 25.71
C LYS A 81 10.20 25.10 25.21
N LYS A 82 10.51 24.31 24.17
CA LYS A 82 11.86 24.33 23.58
C LYS A 82 12.22 25.69 23.00
N VAL A 83 11.24 26.41 22.44
CA VAL A 83 11.45 27.70 21.77
C VAL A 83 11.41 28.85 22.78
N ILE A 84 10.35 28.94 23.60
CA ILE A 84 10.12 30.06 24.49
C ILE A 84 11.02 30.00 25.75
N LYS A 85 11.26 28.81 26.29
CA LYS A 85 12.10 28.56 27.49
C LYS A 85 11.64 29.26 28.78
N LYS A 86 10.40 29.76 28.83
CA LYS A 86 9.75 30.35 30.03
C LYS A 86 8.64 29.40 30.51
N PRO A 87 8.24 29.43 31.80
CA PRO A 87 7.04 28.75 32.30
C PRO A 87 5.79 29.22 31.50
N PHE A 88 4.86 28.29 31.22
CA PHE A 88 3.65 28.64 30.45
C PHE A 88 2.84 29.78 31.07
N LYS A 89 2.77 29.79 32.39
CA LYS A 89 2.04 30.82 33.15
C LYS A 89 2.61 32.21 32.96
N GLU A 90 3.91 32.35 32.72
CA GLU A 90 4.64 33.58 32.57
C GLU A 90 4.75 34.07 31.13
N CYS A 91 4.30 33.27 30.16
CA CYS A 91 4.36 33.65 28.76
C CYS A 91 3.42 34.81 28.45
N SER A 92 3.99 35.89 27.94
CA SER A 92 3.25 37.05 27.44
C SER A 92 2.75 36.83 26.01
N LYS A 93 2.03 37.83 25.49
CA LYS A 93 1.61 37.83 24.08
C LYS A 93 2.83 37.81 23.15
N GLU A 94 3.87 38.55 23.45
CA GLU A 94 5.09 38.67 22.66
C GLU A 94 5.86 37.36 22.62
N ASP A 95 5.89 36.60 23.71
CA ASP A 95 6.49 35.23 23.73
C ASP A 95 5.76 34.27 22.80
N ILE A 96 4.44 34.33 22.80
CA ILE A 96 3.62 33.47 21.90
C ILE A 96 3.78 33.93 20.45
N GLU A 97 3.87 35.24 20.20
CA GLU A 97 4.13 35.78 18.86
C GLU A 97 5.50 35.34 18.34
N HIS A 98 6.54 35.39 19.20
CA HIS A 98 7.87 34.85 18.88
C HIS A 98 7.80 33.38 18.45
N PHE A 99 7.02 32.54 19.15
CA PHE A 99 6.84 31.14 18.76
C PHE A 99 6.14 31.00 17.40
N ILE A 100 5.16 31.84 17.11
CA ILE A 100 4.45 31.81 15.83
C ILE A 100 5.38 32.19 14.68
N ASN A 101 6.19 33.22 14.86
CA ASN A 101 7.21 33.64 13.90
C ASN A 101 8.27 32.54 13.70
N TYR A 102 8.71 31.89 14.78
CA TYR A 102 9.58 30.69 14.69
C TYR A 102 9.02 29.62 13.76
N LEU A 103 7.71 29.35 13.79
CA LEU A 103 7.10 28.36 12.88
C LEU A 103 7.19 28.80 11.41
N GLU A 104 7.00 30.10 11.13
CA GLU A 104 7.10 30.67 9.78
C GLU A 104 8.53 30.62 9.28
N ASP A 105 9.49 31.11 10.05
CA ASP A 105 10.91 31.18 9.72
C ASP A 105 11.53 29.78 9.48
N ASN A 106 11.04 28.76 10.19
CA ASN A 106 11.48 27.37 10.01
C ASN A 106 10.67 26.59 8.96
N GLY A 107 9.92 27.28 8.10
CA GLY A 107 9.25 26.68 6.94
C GLY A 107 8.13 25.69 7.30
N TYR A 108 7.47 25.85 8.46
CA TYR A 108 6.31 25.03 8.79
C TYR A 108 5.13 25.34 7.86
N LYS A 109 4.55 24.32 7.27
CA LYS A 109 3.38 24.46 6.41
C LYS A 109 2.23 25.17 7.14
N ILE A 110 1.46 26.00 6.43
CA ILE A 110 0.33 26.76 6.95
C ILE A 110 -0.64 25.89 7.75
N ALA A 111 -0.98 24.71 7.25
CA ALA A 111 -1.84 23.75 7.95
C ALA A 111 -1.25 23.29 9.30
N SER A 112 0.08 23.20 9.40
CA SER A 112 0.79 22.89 10.66
C SER A 112 0.77 24.07 11.59
N GLN A 113 1.05 25.28 11.09
CA GLN A 113 0.98 26.51 11.88
C GLN A 113 -0.41 26.72 12.50
N ILE A 114 -1.49 26.57 11.71
CA ILE A 114 -2.88 26.65 12.21
C ILE A 114 -3.10 25.61 13.32
N THR A 115 -2.55 24.41 13.15
CA THR A 115 -2.67 23.36 14.17
C THR A 115 -1.96 23.77 15.46
N TYR A 116 -0.73 24.29 15.41
CA TYR A 116 -0.02 24.77 16.59
C TYR A 116 -0.76 25.94 17.25
N LYS A 117 -1.18 26.93 16.47
CA LYS A 117 -2.01 28.06 16.94
C LYS A 117 -3.26 27.59 17.68
N SER A 118 -3.96 26.60 17.12
CA SER A 118 -5.17 26.01 17.72
C SER A 118 -4.87 25.24 19.02
N ILE A 119 -3.75 24.53 19.08
CA ILE A 119 -3.33 23.78 20.27
C ILE A 119 -3.00 24.72 21.41
N ILE A 120 -2.17 25.74 21.17
CA ILE A 120 -1.79 26.73 22.16
C ILE A 120 -3.03 27.43 22.70
N LYS A 121 -3.89 27.90 21.81
CA LYS A 121 -5.14 28.59 22.17
C LYS A 121 -6.03 27.73 23.06
N LYS A 122 -6.18 26.42 22.74
CA LYS A 122 -6.97 25.49 23.53
C LYS A 122 -6.30 25.20 24.89
N PHE A 123 -4.99 25.01 24.93
CA PHE A 123 -4.25 24.76 26.16
C PHE A 123 -4.43 25.91 27.15
N TYR A 124 -4.16 27.15 26.74
CA TYR A 124 -4.32 28.33 27.59
C TYR A 124 -5.76 28.53 28.05
N LYS A 125 -6.74 28.30 27.18
CA LYS A 125 -8.16 28.37 27.54
C LYS A 125 -8.52 27.41 28.66
N VAL A 126 -8.03 26.16 28.58
CA VAL A 126 -8.35 25.11 29.56
C VAL A 126 -7.61 25.29 30.87
N VAL A 127 -6.31 25.59 30.80
CA VAL A 127 -5.45 25.61 32.01
C VAL A 127 -5.58 26.94 32.77
N TYR A 128 -5.58 28.05 32.02
CA TYR A 128 -5.56 29.39 32.64
C TYR A 128 -6.86 30.21 32.47
N GLY A 129 -7.76 29.78 31.60
CA GLY A 129 -9.03 30.42 31.32
C GLY A 129 -10.25 29.66 31.84
N ASN A 130 -10.05 28.64 32.68
CA ASN A 130 -11.12 27.77 33.25
C ASN A 130 -12.06 27.18 32.17
N ASN A 131 -11.57 27.02 30.96
CA ASN A 131 -12.31 26.60 29.76
C ASN A 131 -13.46 27.51 29.33
N GLU A 132 -13.54 28.72 29.88
CA GLU A 132 -14.59 29.71 29.55
C GLU A 132 -14.08 30.80 28.61
N ARG A 133 -12.96 31.41 28.92
CA ARG A 133 -12.37 32.53 28.16
C ARG A 133 -10.96 32.24 27.69
N TYR A 134 -10.52 32.99 26.69
CA TYR A 134 -9.13 32.95 26.25
C TYR A 134 -8.32 34.00 27.04
N PRO A 135 -7.25 33.59 27.73
CA PRO A 135 -6.30 34.53 28.34
C PRO A 135 -5.72 35.49 27.29
N GLU A 136 -5.32 36.67 27.75
CA GLU A 136 -4.83 37.76 26.91
C GLU A 136 -3.65 37.33 26.01
N ALA A 137 -2.73 36.54 26.56
CA ALA A 137 -1.59 36.01 25.84
C ALA A 137 -1.96 35.28 24.52
N VAL A 138 -3.17 34.75 24.41
CA VAL A 138 -3.60 33.94 23.24
C VAL A 138 -4.90 34.39 22.59
N ALA A 139 -5.61 35.36 23.18
CA ALA A 139 -6.91 35.82 22.68
C ALA A 139 -6.83 36.38 21.25
N TRP A 140 -5.75 37.10 20.93
CA TRP A 140 -5.45 37.73 19.65
C TRP A 140 -5.20 36.73 18.49
N ILE A 141 -4.88 35.49 18.77
CA ILE A 141 -4.51 34.50 17.74
C ILE A 141 -5.69 34.25 16.80
N LYS A 142 -5.50 34.55 15.50
CA LYS A 142 -6.45 34.23 14.44
C LYS A 142 -6.11 32.87 13.82
N LEU A 143 -7.12 31.98 13.72
CA LEU A 143 -6.97 30.65 13.13
C LEU A 143 -7.32 30.62 11.64
N LYS A 144 -8.00 31.65 11.13
CA LYS A 144 -8.34 31.78 9.72
C LYS A 144 -7.13 32.32 8.95
N VAL A 145 -6.76 31.68 7.88
CA VAL A 145 -5.76 32.13 6.91
C VAL A 145 -6.48 32.51 5.63
N SER A 146 -5.93 33.44 4.85
CA SER A 146 -6.47 33.83 3.55
C SER A 146 -6.59 32.60 2.65
N LYS A 147 -7.66 32.56 1.86
CA LYS A 147 -7.91 31.42 0.94
C LYS A 147 -6.79 31.28 -0.09
N ASP A 148 -6.14 32.38 -0.46
CA ASP A 148 -5.10 32.40 -1.48
C ASP A 148 -3.81 31.74 -0.97
N LYS A 149 -3.33 32.11 0.22
CA LYS A 149 -2.20 31.41 0.87
C LYS A 149 -2.44 29.90 1.09
N GLN A 150 -3.70 29.52 1.36
CA GLN A 150 -4.09 28.12 1.54
C GLN A 150 -4.10 27.37 0.21
N ARG A 151 -4.53 28.01 -0.87
CA ARG A 151 -4.53 27.41 -2.22
C ARG A 151 -3.12 27.19 -2.76
N GLU A 152 -2.21 28.12 -2.56
CA GLU A 152 -0.81 27.98 -3.01
C GLU A 152 -0.10 26.79 -2.36
N GLU A 153 -0.34 26.54 -1.07
CA GLU A 153 0.27 25.38 -0.37
C GLU A 153 -0.45 24.05 -0.62
N GLU A 154 -1.76 24.08 -0.90
CA GLU A 154 -2.57 22.88 -1.11
C GLU A 154 -2.54 22.37 -2.56
N GLN A 155 -1.85 23.03 -3.48
CA GLN A 155 -1.66 22.52 -4.83
C GLN A 155 -0.85 21.23 -4.78
N LEU A 156 -1.60 20.12 -4.71
CA LEU A 156 -1.05 18.80 -4.95
C LEU A 156 -0.68 18.72 -6.44
N SER A 157 0.59 18.57 -6.76
CA SER A 157 1.00 18.29 -8.14
C SER A 157 0.72 16.82 -8.46
N TYR A 158 0.28 16.55 -9.69
CA TYR A 158 0.08 15.19 -10.22
C TYR A 158 1.36 14.35 -10.08
N ASP A 159 2.53 14.96 -10.26
CA ASP A 159 3.84 14.33 -10.18
C ASP A 159 4.18 13.75 -8.80
N GLN A 160 3.43 14.13 -7.76
CA GLN A 160 3.62 13.58 -6.41
C GLN A 160 3.03 12.19 -6.24
N PHE A 161 2.17 11.73 -7.17
CA PHE A 161 1.53 10.42 -7.11
C PHE A 161 2.19 9.44 -8.07
N LEU A 162 2.05 8.14 -7.76
CA LEU A 162 2.59 7.08 -8.59
C LEU A 162 1.73 6.94 -9.85
N THR A 163 2.36 6.80 -11.00
CA THR A 163 1.70 6.39 -12.24
C THR A 163 1.36 4.90 -12.19
N GLU A 164 0.53 4.41 -13.12
CA GLU A 164 0.22 2.98 -13.19
C GLU A 164 1.47 2.15 -13.54
N ASP A 165 2.39 2.67 -14.36
CA ASP A 165 3.67 2.02 -14.67
C ASP A 165 4.62 1.99 -13.47
N GLU A 166 4.67 3.06 -12.67
CA GLU A 166 5.43 3.05 -11.42
C GLU A 166 4.85 2.06 -10.41
N ILE A 167 3.51 1.87 -10.36
CA ILE A 167 2.88 0.82 -9.54
C ILE A 167 3.33 -0.56 -10.01
N ARG A 168 3.34 -0.81 -11.33
CA ARG A 168 3.82 -2.05 -11.91
C ARG A 168 5.29 -2.30 -11.53
N LEU A 169 6.13 -1.29 -11.74
CA LEU A 169 7.55 -1.35 -11.39
C LEU A 169 7.79 -1.62 -9.91
N LEU A 170 7.02 -1.01 -9.00
CA LEU A 170 7.10 -1.28 -7.56
C LEU A 170 6.75 -2.74 -7.22
N ILE A 171 5.73 -3.30 -7.86
CA ILE A 171 5.32 -4.69 -7.67
C ILE A 171 6.44 -5.63 -8.16
N ASP A 172 7.06 -5.35 -9.31
CA ASP A 172 8.15 -6.16 -9.85
C ASP A 172 9.41 -6.08 -8.98
N THR A 173 9.75 -4.88 -8.50
CA THR A 173 10.91 -4.63 -7.66
C THR A 173 10.78 -5.21 -6.25
N ALA A 174 9.55 -5.49 -5.80
CA ALA A 174 9.32 -6.07 -4.47
C ALA A 174 9.91 -7.49 -4.38
N ASP A 175 10.62 -7.74 -3.29
CA ASP A 175 11.48 -8.91 -3.11
C ASP A 175 10.73 -10.18 -2.64
N THR A 176 9.52 -10.05 -2.08
CA THR A 176 8.72 -11.20 -1.64
C THR A 176 7.31 -11.16 -2.21
N ILE A 177 6.72 -12.35 -2.43
CA ILE A 177 5.36 -12.46 -2.94
C ILE A 177 4.34 -11.74 -2.03
N GLN A 178 4.58 -11.76 -0.70
CA GLN A 178 3.77 -11.01 0.25
C GLN A 178 3.80 -9.50 -0.03
N ARG A 179 5.00 -8.93 -0.28
CA ARG A 179 5.15 -7.49 -0.54
C ARG A 179 4.57 -7.11 -1.90
N LYS A 180 4.76 -7.96 -2.92
CA LYS A 180 4.09 -7.81 -4.23
C LYS A 180 2.57 -7.75 -4.07
N ALA A 181 1.99 -8.73 -3.40
CA ALA A 181 0.56 -8.80 -3.15
C ALA A 181 0.05 -7.61 -2.29
N LEU A 182 0.82 -7.19 -1.27
CA LEU A 182 0.43 -6.07 -0.41
C LEU A 182 0.37 -4.75 -1.18
N ILE A 183 1.36 -4.46 -2.04
CA ILE A 183 1.38 -3.26 -2.88
C ILE A 183 0.20 -3.30 -3.85
N ALA A 184 -0.01 -4.42 -4.53
CA ALA A 184 -1.07 -4.62 -5.49
C ALA A 184 -2.47 -4.45 -4.86
N VAL A 185 -2.74 -5.15 -3.76
CA VAL A 185 -4.02 -5.05 -3.02
C VAL A 185 -4.20 -3.65 -2.45
N GLY A 186 -3.15 -3.03 -1.90
CA GLY A 186 -3.19 -1.67 -1.37
C GLY A 186 -3.57 -0.64 -2.44
N TYR A 187 -3.02 -0.78 -3.64
CA TYR A 187 -3.35 0.06 -4.78
C TYR A 187 -4.78 -0.21 -5.30
N GLU A 188 -5.11 -1.47 -5.66
CA GLU A 188 -6.41 -1.79 -6.26
C GLU A 188 -7.60 -1.56 -5.32
N THR A 189 -7.42 -1.69 -4.02
CA THR A 189 -8.50 -1.40 -3.05
C THR A 189 -8.55 0.06 -2.60
N GLY A 190 -7.49 0.82 -2.83
CA GLY A 190 -7.35 2.17 -2.30
C GLY A 190 -7.48 2.23 -0.78
N ALA A 191 -7.15 1.16 -0.08
CA ALA A 191 -7.31 1.03 1.37
C ALA A 191 -6.45 2.04 2.14
N ARG A 192 -6.94 2.50 3.29
CA ARG A 192 -6.08 3.20 4.25
C ARG A 192 -5.09 2.19 4.84
N PRO A 193 -3.87 2.61 5.25
CA PRO A 193 -2.91 1.69 5.83
C PRO A 193 -3.47 0.85 6.99
N GLU A 194 -4.32 1.43 7.83
CA GLU A 194 -4.97 0.72 8.94
C GLU A 194 -5.98 -0.33 8.44
N GLU A 195 -6.75 -0.03 7.39
CA GLU A 195 -7.67 -0.96 6.76
C GLU A 195 -6.89 -2.11 6.11
N LEU A 196 -5.88 -1.78 5.31
CA LEU A 196 -5.04 -2.75 4.59
C LEU A 196 -4.34 -3.72 5.53
N LEU A 197 -3.66 -3.22 6.57
CA LEU A 197 -2.86 -4.05 7.48
C LEU A 197 -3.70 -4.84 8.49
N ASN A 198 -5.00 -4.59 8.57
CA ASN A 198 -5.95 -5.34 9.39
C ASN A 198 -6.82 -6.33 8.61
N ILE A 199 -6.60 -6.49 7.29
CA ILE A 199 -7.28 -7.52 6.51
C ILE A 199 -6.94 -8.90 7.07
N ARG A 200 -7.97 -9.74 7.22
CA ARG A 200 -7.86 -11.15 7.59
C ARG A 200 -8.18 -12.04 6.39
N ILE A 201 -7.80 -13.30 6.45
CA ILE A 201 -8.06 -14.26 5.36
C ILE A 201 -9.56 -14.35 5.06
N LYS A 202 -10.42 -14.39 6.10
CA LYS A 202 -11.89 -14.39 5.96
C LYS A 202 -12.50 -13.15 5.28
N ASP A 203 -11.74 -12.07 5.18
CA ASP A 203 -12.20 -10.84 4.55
C ASP A 203 -12.06 -10.87 3.02
N ILE A 204 -11.53 -11.97 2.48
CA ILE A 204 -11.27 -12.16 1.04
C ILE A 204 -12.21 -13.24 0.51
N MET A 205 -12.99 -12.88 -0.50
CA MET A 205 -13.91 -13.78 -1.18
C MET A 205 -13.62 -13.76 -2.68
N PHE A 206 -13.18 -14.91 -3.22
CA PHE A 206 -12.92 -15.03 -4.64
C PHE A 206 -14.22 -15.35 -5.41
N ASP A 207 -14.37 -14.74 -6.59
CA ASP A 207 -15.43 -15.04 -7.54
C ASP A 207 -14.86 -15.05 -8.97
N SER A 208 -15.72 -15.28 -9.99
CA SER A 208 -15.32 -15.31 -11.40
C SER A 208 -14.79 -13.96 -11.93
N LYS A 209 -15.05 -12.85 -11.22
CA LYS A 209 -14.66 -11.49 -11.62
C LYS A 209 -13.50 -10.94 -10.78
N GLY A 210 -12.88 -11.75 -9.91
CA GLY A 210 -11.75 -11.33 -9.10
C GLY A 210 -11.85 -11.72 -7.63
N ALA A 211 -11.52 -10.81 -6.72
CA ALA A 211 -11.63 -11.00 -5.29
C ALA A 211 -12.34 -9.79 -4.65
N LYS A 212 -13.40 -10.03 -3.90
CA LYS A 212 -14.01 -9.04 -3.02
C LYS A 212 -13.19 -9.00 -1.72
N VAL A 213 -12.89 -7.79 -1.25
CA VAL A 213 -12.13 -7.55 -0.01
C VAL A 213 -12.94 -6.66 0.90
N ILE A 214 -13.22 -7.14 2.11
CA ILE A 214 -13.90 -6.38 3.15
C ILE A 214 -12.86 -5.53 3.87
N LEU A 215 -13.03 -4.22 3.83
CA LEU A 215 -12.17 -3.24 4.49
C LEU A 215 -12.90 -2.64 5.70
N ARG A 216 -12.38 -2.91 6.91
CA ARG A 216 -12.95 -2.38 8.15
C ARG A 216 -12.24 -1.11 8.57
N GLY A 217 -12.84 0.04 8.23
CA GLY A 217 -12.39 1.36 8.65
C GLY A 217 -12.75 1.71 10.09
N LYS A 218 -12.38 2.93 10.51
CA LYS A 218 -12.79 3.50 11.80
C LYS A 218 -14.28 3.85 11.80
N THR A 219 -14.80 4.32 10.67
CA THR A 219 -16.15 4.89 10.54
C THR A 219 -17.08 4.02 9.71
N VAL A 220 -16.59 3.36 8.67
CA VAL A 220 -17.41 2.60 7.73
C VAL A 220 -16.68 1.32 7.32
N GLU A 221 -17.41 0.22 7.32
CA GLU A 221 -17.02 -1.01 6.64
C GLU A 221 -17.43 -0.90 5.17
N ARG A 222 -16.55 -1.29 4.27
CA ARG A 222 -16.83 -1.27 2.83
C ARG A 222 -16.24 -2.49 2.14
N VAL A 223 -16.88 -2.87 1.04
CA VAL A 223 -16.38 -3.93 0.16
C VAL A 223 -15.74 -3.28 -1.07
N THR A 224 -14.51 -3.67 -1.36
CA THR A 224 -13.79 -3.28 -2.57
C THR A 224 -13.43 -4.52 -3.38
N ARG A 225 -12.90 -4.34 -4.58
CA ARG A 225 -12.53 -5.46 -5.46
C ARG A 225 -11.07 -5.36 -5.89
N VAL A 226 -10.38 -6.49 -5.86
CA VAL A 226 -9.10 -6.73 -6.52
C VAL A 226 -9.40 -7.48 -7.81
N ILE A 227 -8.87 -7.01 -8.94
CA ILE A 227 -9.15 -7.57 -10.27
C ILE A 227 -7.84 -7.97 -10.96
N ALA A 228 -7.01 -6.99 -11.33
CA ALA A 228 -5.81 -7.22 -12.13
C ALA A 228 -4.74 -8.05 -11.40
N TYR A 229 -4.66 -7.92 -10.09
CA TYR A 229 -3.63 -8.58 -9.28
C TYR A 229 -4.15 -9.73 -8.41
N VAL A 230 -5.33 -10.29 -8.72
CA VAL A 230 -5.85 -11.51 -8.08
C VAL A 230 -4.84 -12.66 -8.10
N PRO A 231 -4.09 -12.93 -9.20
CA PRO A 231 -3.10 -13.99 -9.21
C PRO A 231 -2.03 -13.82 -8.12
N LEU A 232 -1.51 -12.62 -7.89
CA LEU A 232 -0.53 -12.37 -6.81
C LEU A 232 -1.13 -12.61 -5.43
N LEU A 233 -2.39 -12.23 -5.22
CA LEU A 233 -3.09 -12.48 -3.97
C LEU A 233 -3.31 -13.98 -3.73
N LYS A 234 -3.73 -14.73 -4.74
CA LYS A 234 -3.87 -16.19 -4.68
C LYS A 234 -2.52 -16.86 -4.40
N GLN A 235 -1.46 -16.42 -5.08
CA GLN A 235 -0.11 -16.94 -4.89
C GLN A 235 0.39 -16.71 -3.46
N TRP A 236 0.17 -15.50 -2.89
CA TRP A 236 0.49 -15.25 -1.50
C TRP A 236 -0.30 -16.16 -0.54
N LEU A 237 -1.61 -16.27 -0.75
CA LEU A 237 -2.46 -17.13 0.09
C LEU A 237 -2.08 -18.62 0.02
N SER A 238 -1.61 -19.12 -1.12
CA SER A 238 -1.19 -20.52 -1.26
C SER A 238 -0.01 -20.88 -0.37
N VAL A 239 0.91 -19.94 -0.15
CA VAL A 239 2.11 -20.09 0.70
C VAL A 239 1.96 -19.46 2.07
N HIS A 240 0.79 -18.91 2.40
CA HIS A 240 0.55 -18.24 3.67
C HIS A 240 0.67 -19.22 4.85
N PRO A 241 1.49 -18.93 5.90
CA PRO A 241 1.72 -19.86 7.01
C PRO A 241 0.46 -20.32 7.74
N PHE A 242 -0.57 -19.48 7.76
CA PHE A 242 -1.85 -19.71 8.42
C PHE A 242 -3.03 -19.76 7.43
N LYS A 243 -2.81 -20.27 6.21
CA LYS A 243 -3.83 -20.28 5.15
C LYS A 243 -5.16 -20.93 5.52
N ASN A 244 -5.14 -21.85 6.49
CA ASN A 244 -6.31 -22.56 6.97
C ASN A 244 -7.00 -21.89 8.18
N ASP A 245 -6.45 -20.76 8.69
CA ASP A 245 -7.08 -20.00 9.75
C ASP A 245 -7.78 -18.75 9.16
N PRO A 246 -9.13 -18.75 9.10
CA PRO A 246 -9.87 -17.61 8.54
C PRO A 246 -9.62 -16.29 9.29
N ASN A 247 -9.27 -16.38 10.58
CA ASN A 247 -9.04 -15.22 11.44
C ASN A 247 -7.59 -14.69 11.37
N ALA A 248 -6.67 -15.40 10.72
CA ALA A 248 -5.30 -14.96 10.57
C ALA A 248 -5.23 -13.63 9.79
N TYR A 249 -4.30 -12.76 10.23
CA TYR A 249 -4.02 -11.54 9.48
C TYR A 249 -3.34 -11.87 8.16
N LEU A 250 -3.77 -11.20 7.09
CA LEU A 250 -3.24 -11.43 5.75
C LEU A 250 -1.75 -11.07 5.62
N TRP A 251 -1.29 -10.06 6.35
CA TRP A 251 0.08 -9.54 6.24
C TRP A 251 0.87 -9.83 7.49
N LEU A 252 1.96 -10.58 7.34
CA LEU A 252 2.77 -11.09 8.44
C LEU A 252 4.18 -10.50 8.42
N SER A 253 4.81 -10.41 9.60
CA SER A 253 6.19 -9.99 9.72
C SER A 253 7.14 -11.14 9.34
N GLU A 254 8.10 -10.86 8.48
CA GLU A 254 9.17 -11.77 8.07
C GLU A 254 10.42 -11.62 8.96
N ALA A 255 10.49 -10.59 9.82
CA ALA A 255 11.60 -10.36 10.69
C ALA A 255 11.72 -11.45 11.78
N SER A 256 12.93 -11.99 12.00
CA SER A 256 13.20 -13.14 12.89
C SER A 256 12.58 -12.99 14.27
N ASN A 257 12.73 -11.85 14.93
CA ASN A 257 12.18 -11.60 16.28
C ASN A 257 10.65 -11.46 16.33
N TYR A 258 10.01 -11.23 15.19
CA TYR A 258 8.57 -11.02 15.04
C TYR A 258 7.96 -11.90 13.94
N LYS A 259 8.68 -12.98 13.59
CA LYS A 259 8.25 -13.88 12.50
C LYS A 259 6.82 -14.34 12.72
N TRP A 260 6.02 -14.22 11.69
CA TRP A 260 4.60 -14.60 11.64
C TRP A 260 3.65 -13.78 12.53
N LYS A 261 4.12 -12.78 13.27
CA LYS A 261 3.22 -11.80 13.89
C LYS A 261 2.68 -10.83 12.80
N PRO A 262 1.50 -10.23 13.03
CA PRO A 262 0.98 -9.24 12.08
C PRO A 262 1.99 -8.10 11.85
N ILE A 263 2.22 -7.74 10.58
CA ILE A 263 3.22 -6.74 10.21
C ILE A 263 2.90 -5.36 10.79
N SER A 264 3.91 -4.64 11.28
CA SER A 264 3.73 -3.27 11.78
C SER A 264 3.77 -2.24 10.66
N ILE A 265 3.12 -1.08 10.89
CA ILE A 265 3.16 0.04 9.94
C ILE A 265 4.58 0.58 9.72
N GLN A 266 5.42 0.53 10.76
CA GLN A 266 6.80 0.95 10.67
C GLN A 266 7.63 0.01 9.79
N SER A 267 7.45 -1.32 9.97
CA SER A 267 8.14 -2.33 9.17
C SER A 267 7.78 -2.22 7.69
N ILE A 268 6.50 -2.11 7.38
CA ILE A 268 6.08 -2.01 5.97
C ILE A 268 6.49 -0.69 5.33
N ASN A 269 6.42 0.44 6.03
CA ASN A 269 6.89 1.71 5.49
C ASN A 269 8.41 1.71 5.25
N ARG A 270 9.19 0.99 6.09
CA ARG A 270 10.64 0.81 5.86
C ARG A 270 10.88 -0.03 4.59
N ALA A 271 10.20 -1.17 4.47
CA ALA A 271 10.29 -2.02 3.28
C ALA A 271 9.86 -1.27 2.02
N PHE A 272 8.75 -0.55 2.07
CA PHE A 272 8.23 0.25 0.95
C PHE A 272 9.21 1.34 0.52
N ARG A 273 9.87 2.02 1.45
CA ARG A 273 10.94 2.98 1.15
C ARG A 273 12.11 2.33 0.44
N THR A 274 12.53 1.14 0.86
CA THR A 274 13.62 0.39 0.22
C THR A 274 13.24 -0.02 -1.20
N ILE A 275 11.99 -0.50 -1.41
CA ILE A 275 11.47 -0.87 -2.73
C ILE A 275 11.44 0.34 -3.66
N MET A 276 10.90 1.48 -3.21
CA MET A 276 10.87 2.71 -4.00
C MET A 276 12.27 3.18 -4.40
N LYS A 277 13.23 3.13 -3.46
CA LYS A 277 14.63 3.48 -3.77
C LYS A 277 15.25 2.55 -4.82
N ARG A 278 15.00 1.24 -4.73
CA ARG A 278 15.47 0.25 -5.74
C ARG A 278 14.82 0.46 -7.10
N ALA A 279 13.55 0.85 -7.12
CA ALA A 279 12.82 1.17 -8.34
C ALA A 279 13.21 2.54 -8.95
N GLY A 280 14.09 3.30 -8.32
CA GLY A 280 14.47 4.64 -8.79
C GLY A 280 13.36 5.70 -8.68
N ILE A 281 12.31 5.43 -7.87
CA ILE A 281 11.15 6.33 -7.76
C ILE A 281 11.40 7.35 -6.64
N ASN A 282 11.58 8.61 -7.03
CA ASN A 282 11.83 9.72 -6.11
C ASN A 282 10.51 10.44 -5.72
N LYS A 283 9.61 9.69 -5.05
CA LYS A 283 8.34 10.21 -4.54
C LYS A 283 8.20 9.88 -3.04
N ARG A 284 7.15 10.40 -2.39
CA ARG A 284 6.96 10.25 -0.94
C ARG A 284 6.80 8.77 -0.54
N PRO A 285 7.77 8.14 0.15
CA PRO A 285 7.80 6.69 0.35
C PRO A 285 6.94 6.25 1.55
N ARG A 286 5.64 6.46 1.48
CA ARG A 286 4.68 6.01 2.49
C ARG A 286 3.58 5.19 1.84
N LEU A 287 3.16 4.13 2.50
CA LEU A 287 2.11 3.22 1.99
C LEU A 287 0.82 3.96 1.59
N TYR A 288 0.52 5.09 2.23
CA TYR A 288 -0.65 5.92 1.93
C TYR A 288 -0.64 6.49 0.49
N ILE A 289 0.53 6.56 -0.17
CA ILE A 289 0.64 7.04 -1.55
C ILE A 289 -0.15 6.15 -2.53
N LEU A 290 -0.25 4.83 -2.26
CA LEU A 290 -1.02 3.89 -3.08
C LEU A 290 -2.50 4.31 -3.17
N ARG A 291 -3.07 4.72 -2.04
CA ARG A 291 -4.45 5.22 -1.99
C ARG A 291 -4.61 6.55 -2.73
N HIS A 292 -3.66 7.47 -2.57
CA HIS A 292 -3.68 8.74 -3.28
C HIS A 292 -3.61 8.53 -4.78
N SER A 293 -2.67 7.73 -5.26
CA SER A 293 -2.51 7.40 -6.68
C SER A 293 -3.77 6.74 -7.24
N ARG A 294 -4.36 5.76 -6.51
CA ARG A 294 -5.61 5.13 -6.93
C ARG A 294 -6.75 6.14 -7.02
N ALA A 295 -6.86 7.08 -6.06
CA ALA A 295 -7.89 8.11 -6.08
C ALA A 295 -7.73 9.05 -7.29
N THR A 296 -6.50 9.44 -7.63
CA THR A 296 -6.23 10.26 -8.81
C THR A 296 -6.57 9.52 -10.11
N HIS A 297 -6.18 8.24 -10.23
CA HIS A 297 -6.45 7.43 -11.43
C HIS A 297 -7.94 7.12 -11.63
N LEU A 298 -8.73 7.06 -10.56
CA LEU A 298 -10.17 6.81 -10.63
C LEU A 298 -11.02 8.07 -10.73
N ALA A 299 -10.48 9.25 -10.42
CA ALA A 299 -11.23 10.49 -10.40
C ALA A 299 -11.85 10.88 -11.75
N ASN A 300 -11.23 10.44 -12.87
CA ASN A 300 -11.75 10.64 -14.23
C ASN A 300 -12.67 9.52 -14.72
N LYS A 301 -12.78 8.42 -13.95
CA LYS A 301 -13.48 7.20 -14.38
C LYS A 301 -14.74 6.94 -13.54
N LEU A 302 -14.82 7.52 -12.35
CA LEU A 302 -15.91 7.30 -11.39
C LEU A 302 -16.58 8.63 -11.05
N THR A 303 -17.89 8.59 -10.85
CA THR A 303 -18.64 9.73 -10.32
C THR A 303 -18.24 10.04 -8.87
N GLU A 304 -18.54 11.24 -8.38
CA GLU A 304 -18.27 11.61 -6.98
C GLU A 304 -18.91 10.62 -5.99
N ALA A 305 -20.16 10.20 -6.25
CA ALA A 305 -20.85 9.23 -5.40
C ALA A 305 -20.14 7.87 -5.39
N GLN A 306 -19.69 7.39 -6.55
CA GLN A 306 -18.92 6.15 -6.68
C GLN A 306 -17.54 6.26 -5.98
N MET A 307 -16.85 7.40 -6.12
CA MET A 307 -15.60 7.68 -5.39
C MET A 307 -15.81 7.66 -3.88
N CYS A 308 -16.88 8.31 -3.40
CA CYS A 308 -17.23 8.32 -1.98
C CYS A 308 -17.48 6.91 -1.44
N ALA A 309 -18.27 6.11 -2.14
CA ALA A 309 -18.55 4.72 -1.79
C ALA A 309 -17.25 3.87 -1.79
N TYR A 310 -16.46 3.97 -2.85
CA TYR A 310 -15.23 3.19 -3.01
C TYR A 310 -14.16 3.52 -1.96
N PHE A 311 -13.93 4.80 -1.65
CA PHE A 311 -12.92 5.22 -0.69
C PHE A 311 -13.44 5.35 0.75
N GLY A 312 -14.74 5.20 1.01
CA GLY A 312 -15.37 5.46 2.30
C GLY A 312 -15.22 6.93 2.72
N TRP A 313 -15.50 7.84 1.81
CA TRP A 313 -15.61 9.28 2.04
C TRP A 313 -17.08 9.68 2.21
N GLN A 314 -17.31 10.81 2.85
CA GLN A 314 -18.66 11.39 2.92
C GLN A 314 -18.92 12.20 1.64
N LEU A 315 -20.13 12.12 1.12
CA LEU A 315 -20.57 12.90 -0.05
C LEU A 315 -20.51 14.40 0.27
N GLY A 316 -20.16 15.21 -0.73
CA GLY A 316 -20.02 16.67 -0.57
C GLY A 316 -18.74 17.12 0.14
N THR A 317 -17.81 16.21 0.45
CA THR A 317 -16.52 16.60 1.04
C THR A 317 -15.56 17.16 -0.01
N LYS A 318 -14.80 18.21 0.36
CA LYS A 318 -13.74 18.79 -0.50
C LYS A 318 -12.64 17.78 -0.89
N VAL A 319 -12.65 16.58 -0.29
CA VAL A 319 -11.63 15.55 -0.55
C VAL A 319 -11.73 15.04 -1.98
N VAL A 320 -12.93 14.75 -2.49
CA VAL A 320 -13.13 14.24 -3.86
C VAL A 320 -12.76 15.31 -4.89
N GLN A 321 -13.22 16.55 -4.68
CA GLN A 321 -12.94 17.68 -5.56
C GLN A 321 -11.44 17.88 -5.79
N ARG A 322 -10.62 17.66 -4.75
CA ARG A 322 -9.16 17.74 -4.84
C ARG A 322 -8.57 16.78 -5.86
N TYR A 323 -9.09 15.54 -5.94
CA TYR A 323 -8.62 14.55 -6.93
C TYR A 323 -9.18 14.80 -8.33
N ILE A 324 -10.41 15.28 -8.44
CA ILE A 324 -11.01 15.67 -9.72
C ILE A 324 -10.21 16.80 -10.37
N HIS A 325 -9.86 17.84 -9.60
CA HIS A 325 -9.01 18.92 -10.11
C HIS A 325 -7.62 18.44 -10.54
N LEU A 326 -7.03 17.48 -9.80
CA LEU A 326 -5.71 16.91 -10.11
C LEU A 326 -5.68 16.02 -11.33
N SER A 327 -6.79 15.32 -11.59
CA SER A 327 -6.87 14.35 -12.69
C SER A 327 -7.02 15.02 -14.06
N GLY A 328 -7.18 16.37 -14.09
CA GLY A 328 -7.37 17.12 -15.33
C GLY A 328 -8.58 16.61 -16.11
N VAL A 329 -9.75 16.43 -15.44
CA VAL A 329 -10.99 16.10 -16.14
C VAL A 329 -11.16 17.10 -17.27
N ARG A 330 -10.86 16.65 -18.47
CA ARG A 330 -11.09 17.43 -19.66
C ARG A 330 -12.59 17.37 -19.91
N THR A 331 -13.29 18.42 -19.52
CA THR A 331 -14.66 18.67 -19.90
C THR A 331 -14.82 18.56 -21.43
N ASP A 332 -13.72 18.85 -22.15
CA ASP A 332 -13.61 18.72 -23.59
C ASP A 332 -13.81 17.27 -24.08
N ASP A 333 -13.20 16.28 -23.43
CA ASP A 333 -13.36 14.87 -23.86
C ASP A 333 -14.82 14.43 -23.72
N ALA A 334 -15.50 14.86 -22.66
CA ALA A 334 -16.92 14.58 -22.46
C ALA A 334 -17.80 15.32 -23.47
N LEU A 335 -17.44 16.56 -23.83
CA LEU A 335 -18.16 17.34 -24.84
C LEU A 335 -17.95 16.76 -26.24
N LEU A 336 -16.76 16.31 -26.57
CA LEU A 336 -16.42 15.64 -27.81
C LEU A 336 -17.19 14.32 -27.96
N GLU A 337 -17.25 13.50 -26.87
CA GLU A 337 -18.07 12.28 -26.86
C GLU A 337 -19.56 12.56 -27.06
N LEU A 338 -20.10 13.59 -26.41
CA LEU A 338 -21.50 14.02 -26.60
C LEU A 338 -21.76 14.51 -28.02
N ALA A 339 -20.77 15.12 -28.66
CA ALA A 339 -20.86 15.58 -30.06
C ALA A 339 -20.61 14.43 -31.07
N GLY A 340 -20.43 13.19 -30.62
CA GLY A 340 -20.19 12.04 -31.51
C GLY A 340 -18.76 11.98 -32.08
N VAL A 341 -17.85 12.83 -31.61
CA VAL A 341 -16.45 12.80 -31.98
C VAL A 341 -15.76 11.67 -31.16
N GLN A 342 -15.26 10.64 -31.85
CA GLN A 342 -14.54 9.58 -31.19
C GLN A 342 -13.22 10.13 -30.63
N VAL A 343 -13.17 10.33 -29.32
CA VAL A 343 -11.90 10.52 -28.63
C VAL A 343 -11.25 9.13 -28.57
N SER A 344 -10.14 8.95 -29.29
CA SER A 344 -9.39 7.69 -29.33
C SER A 344 -8.91 7.37 -27.91
N LYS A 345 -9.73 6.62 -27.16
CA LYS A 345 -9.27 5.93 -25.96
C LYS A 345 -8.51 4.72 -26.47
N ASP A 346 -7.20 4.79 -26.46
CA ASP A 346 -6.34 3.62 -26.63
C ASP A 346 -6.65 2.64 -25.48
N VAL A 347 -7.70 1.85 -25.68
CA VAL A 347 -8.13 0.80 -24.73
C VAL A 347 -7.05 -0.24 -24.53
N ASP A 348 -6.14 -0.38 -25.51
CA ASP A 348 -5.01 -1.28 -25.46
C ASP A 348 -3.83 -0.74 -24.64
N SER A 349 -3.81 0.56 -24.34
CA SER A 349 -2.75 1.22 -23.56
C SER A 349 -2.98 1.24 -22.04
N LEU A 350 -4.02 0.57 -21.51
CA LEU A 350 -4.25 0.50 -20.07
C LEU A 350 -3.18 -0.40 -19.41
N PRO A 351 -2.22 0.16 -18.65
CA PRO A 351 -1.09 -0.60 -18.09
C PRO A 351 -1.52 -1.73 -17.14
N LEU A 352 -2.75 -1.69 -16.64
CA LEU A 352 -3.32 -2.64 -15.69
C LEU A 352 -4.47 -3.46 -16.27
N LYS A 353 -4.49 -3.67 -17.60
CA LYS A 353 -5.49 -4.51 -18.26
C LYS A 353 -5.36 -5.96 -17.80
N VAL A 354 -6.45 -6.57 -17.41
CA VAL A 354 -6.52 -8.00 -17.11
C VAL A 354 -6.32 -8.80 -18.39
N ARG A 355 -5.45 -9.80 -18.34
CA ARG A 355 -5.24 -10.76 -19.43
C ARG A 355 -5.67 -12.14 -18.98
N TYR A 356 -6.05 -12.98 -19.93
CA TYR A 356 -6.38 -14.37 -19.68
C TYR A 356 -5.45 -15.27 -20.47
N CYS A 357 -5.03 -16.36 -19.87
CA CYS A 357 -4.20 -17.36 -20.54
C CYS A 357 -4.96 -17.96 -21.73
N LYS A 358 -4.38 -17.93 -22.92
CA LYS A 358 -4.99 -18.49 -24.13
C LYS A 358 -5.17 -20.03 -24.04
N ARG A 359 -4.37 -20.71 -23.19
CA ARG A 359 -4.41 -22.18 -23.04
C ARG A 359 -5.42 -22.66 -21.99
N CYS A 360 -5.47 -22.04 -20.81
CA CYS A 360 -6.28 -22.54 -19.69
C CYS A 360 -7.27 -21.51 -19.13
N ASN A 361 -7.38 -20.36 -19.79
CA ASN A 361 -8.25 -19.25 -19.42
C ASN A 361 -8.08 -18.74 -17.96
N GLU A 362 -6.92 -19.03 -17.32
CA GLU A 362 -6.60 -18.48 -16.01
C GLU A 362 -6.29 -16.97 -16.13
N MET A 363 -6.73 -16.22 -15.16
CA MET A 363 -6.47 -14.76 -15.08
C MET A 363 -4.97 -14.52 -14.83
N LEU A 364 -4.38 -13.63 -15.63
CA LEU A 364 -2.98 -13.24 -15.53
C LEU A 364 -2.86 -11.80 -15.01
N SER A 365 -1.98 -11.60 -14.04
CA SER A 365 -1.63 -10.23 -13.62
C SER A 365 -0.90 -9.50 -14.74
N PRO A 366 -0.98 -8.15 -14.80
CA PRO A 366 -0.27 -7.35 -15.81
C PRO A 366 1.23 -7.65 -15.90
N ASN A 367 1.84 -8.04 -14.78
CA ASN A 367 3.27 -8.33 -14.64
C ASN A 367 3.67 -9.78 -14.99
N HIS A 368 2.71 -10.69 -15.29
CA HIS A 368 3.03 -12.08 -15.58
C HIS A 368 3.32 -12.28 -17.07
N GLU A 369 4.50 -12.76 -17.39
CA GLU A 369 4.88 -13.19 -18.75
C GLU A 369 4.40 -14.61 -19.06
N PHE A 370 4.31 -15.46 -18.02
CA PHE A 370 3.89 -16.84 -18.10
C PHE A 370 2.63 -17.11 -17.28
N CYS A 371 1.81 -18.03 -17.72
CA CYS A 371 0.65 -18.48 -16.94
C CYS A 371 1.12 -19.27 -15.71
N ILE A 372 0.74 -18.80 -14.52
CA ILE A 372 1.10 -19.44 -13.24
C ILE A 372 0.45 -20.82 -13.05
N ARG A 373 -0.62 -21.13 -13.81
CA ARG A 373 -1.33 -22.42 -13.73
C ARG A 373 -0.79 -23.47 -14.69
N CYS A 374 -0.51 -23.10 -15.93
CA CYS A 374 -0.16 -24.06 -16.98
C CYS A 374 1.18 -23.80 -17.67
N GLY A 375 1.94 -22.80 -17.24
CA GLY A 375 3.24 -22.43 -17.80
C GLY A 375 3.21 -21.80 -19.20
N TYR A 376 2.02 -21.65 -19.83
CA TYR A 376 1.90 -21.08 -21.17
C TYR A 376 2.39 -19.64 -21.21
N SER A 377 3.26 -19.32 -22.19
CA SER A 377 3.67 -17.94 -22.51
C SER A 377 2.94 -17.45 -23.75
N ASP A 378 2.57 -16.20 -23.76
CA ASP A 378 1.96 -15.58 -24.95
C ASP A 378 3.04 -15.41 -26.03
N LYS A 379 2.97 -16.15 -27.14
CA LYS A 379 3.97 -16.18 -28.20
C LYS A 379 4.27 -14.79 -28.80
N ASP A 380 3.32 -13.85 -28.68
CA ASP A 380 3.53 -12.49 -29.17
C ASP A 380 4.63 -11.72 -28.41
N VAL A 381 4.96 -12.16 -27.19
CA VAL A 381 6.07 -11.57 -26.40
C VAL A 381 7.41 -12.19 -26.84
N ILE A 382 7.42 -13.47 -27.21
CA ILE A 382 8.65 -14.16 -27.65
C ILE A 382 9.04 -13.72 -29.05
N THR A 383 8.08 -13.52 -29.96
CA THR A 383 8.34 -13.02 -31.30
C THR A 383 8.83 -11.57 -31.30
N ALA A 384 8.32 -10.69 -30.42
CA ALA A 384 8.81 -9.33 -30.34
C ALA A 384 10.26 -9.22 -29.84
N THR A 385 10.67 -10.10 -28.92
CA THR A 385 12.07 -10.14 -28.44
C THR A 385 13.01 -10.88 -29.40
N THR A 386 12.50 -11.80 -30.19
CA THR A 386 13.33 -12.55 -31.16
C THR A 386 13.41 -11.83 -32.51
N THR A 387 12.33 -11.13 -32.93
CA THR A 387 12.32 -10.43 -34.24
C THR A 387 13.16 -9.14 -34.26
N THR A 388 13.31 -8.47 -33.08
CA THR A 388 14.22 -7.32 -32.96
C THR A 388 15.70 -7.74 -32.92
N ALA A 389 16.01 -9.00 -32.63
CA ALA A 389 17.39 -9.52 -32.63
C ALA A 389 17.85 -10.10 -34.02
N VAL A 390 16.90 -10.27 -34.95
CA VAL A 390 17.20 -10.89 -36.27
C VAL A 390 17.29 -9.87 -37.41
N VAL A 391 16.99 -8.59 -37.20
CA VAL A 391 16.93 -7.59 -38.28
C VAL A 391 18.25 -6.85 -38.53
N GLU A 392 19.26 -6.96 -37.66
CA GLU A 392 20.58 -6.43 -38.02
C GLU A 392 21.69 -7.41 -37.64
N GLY A 393 22.31 -7.99 -38.68
CA GLY A 393 23.45 -8.90 -38.58
C GLY A 393 24.65 -8.27 -37.91
N ASN A 394 24.76 -8.50 -36.63
CA ASN A 394 26.01 -8.52 -35.86
C ASN A 394 25.72 -9.12 -34.45
N VAL A 395 25.38 -10.40 -34.42
CA VAL A 395 25.60 -11.16 -33.20
C VAL A 395 27.11 -11.26 -33.04
N SER A 396 27.65 -10.57 -32.03
CA SER A 396 29.09 -10.65 -31.80
C SER A 396 29.48 -12.12 -31.62
N LYS A 397 30.61 -12.51 -32.23
CA LYS A 397 31.17 -13.87 -32.17
C LYS A 397 31.17 -14.43 -30.74
N GLU A 398 31.28 -13.55 -29.78
CA GLU A 398 31.28 -13.83 -28.35
C GLU A 398 29.89 -14.32 -27.79
N VAL A 399 28.77 -13.83 -28.33
CA VAL A 399 27.41 -14.28 -27.95
C VAL A 399 27.12 -15.63 -28.60
N ALA A 400 27.52 -15.87 -29.86
CA ALA A 400 27.40 -17.16 -30.51
C ALA A 400 28.22 -18.24 -29.77
N ASP A 401 29.46 -17.93 -29.38
CA ASP A 401 30.32 -18.81 -28.63
C ASP A 401 29.74 -19.13 -27.20
N ARG A 402 29.05 -18.19 -26.58
CA ARG A 402 28.38 -18.39 -25.31
C ARG A 402 27.16 -19.31 -25.44
N ILE A 403 26.37 -19.14 -26.49
CA ILE A 403 25.20 -20.02 -26.78
C ILE A 403 25.69 -21.45 -27.02
N ASN A 404 26.68 -21.65 -27.87
CA ASN A 404 27.28 -22.96 -28.15
C ASN A 404 27.82 -23.65 -26.88
N ARG A 405 28.45 -22.92 -25.97
CA ARG A 405 28.92 -23.44 -24.68
C ARG A 405 27.76 -23.88 -23.77
N LEU A 406 26.65 -23.11 -23.74
CA LEU A 406 25.48 -23.45 -22.95
C LEU A 406 24.77 -24.68 -23.50
N GLU A 407 24.66 -24.81 -24.81
CA GLU A 407 24.10 -26.00 -25.46
C GLU A 407 24.95 -27.25 -25.18
N ALA A 408 26.27 -27.13 -25.23
CA ALA A 408 27.18 -28.24 -24.88
C ALA A 408 27.03 -28.65 -23.38
N ILE A 409 26.88 -27.70 -22.47
CA ILE A 409 26.63 -27.97 -21.05
C ILE A 409 25.28 -28.65 -20.86
N LEU A 410 24.23 -28.20 -21.54
CA LEU A 410 22.90 -28.76 -21.47
C LEU A 410 22.87 -30.23 -22.04
N SER A 411 23.58 -30.51 -23.14
CA SER A 411 23.69 -31.84 -23.69
C SER A 411 24.38 -32.83 -22.73
N VAL A 412 25.45 -32.37 -22.05
CA VAL A 412 26.15 -33.18 -21.03
C VAL A 412 25.27 -33.43 -19.80
N LEU A 413 24.48 -32.42 -19.38
CA LEU A 413 23.54 -32.60 -18.28
C LEU A 413 22.37 -33.51 -18.65
N ALA A 414 21.82 -33.40 -19.86
CA ALA A 414 20.77 -34.27 -20.36
C ALA A 414 21.24 -35.73 -20.44
N SER A 415 22.45 -35.98 -20.91
CA SER A 415 23.04 -37.34 -20.95
C SER A 415 23.29 -37.93 -19.56
N ARG A 416 23.63 -37.09 -18.57
CA ARG A 416 23.82 -37.51 -17.16
C ARG A 416 22.51 -37.78 -16.42
N LEU A 417 21.41 -37.12 -16.84
CA LEU A 417 20.10 -37.25 -16.22
C LEU A 417 19.20 -38.26 -16.93
N GLY A 418 19.70 -38.94 -18.01
CA GLY A 418 18.96 -39.95 -18.73
C GLY A 418 17.73 -39.40 -19.49
N VAL A 419 17.69 -38.11 -19.79
CA VAL A 419 16.62 -37.49 -20.59
C VAL A 419 17.01 -37.64 -22.07
N VAL A 420 16.35 -38.55 -22.79
CA VAL A 420 16.48 -38.65 -24.24
C VAL A 420 15.66 -37.55 -24.87
N ALA A 421 16.31 -36.68 -25.66
CA ALA A 421 15.61 -35.70 -26.48
C ALA A 421 14.99 -36.46 -27.68
N ASP A 422 13.65 -36.44 -27.77
CA ASP A 422 12.96 -36.89 -28.98
C ASP A 422 13.24 -35.89 -30.11
N ASP A 423 13.98 -36.31 -31.10
CA ASP A 423 14.25 -35.56 -32.33
C ASP A 423 12.93 -35.44 -33.12
N ALA A 424 12.40 -34.25 -33.17
CA ALA A 424 11.31 -33.89 -34.07
C ALA A 424 11.88 -33.46 -35.43
N ASN A 425 12.24 -34.41 -36.28
CA ASN A 425 12.35 -34.18 -37.71
C ASN A 425 11.49 -35.23 -38.42
N GLY A 426 10.30 -34.81 -38.83
CA GLY A 426 9.42 -35.53 -39.71
C GLY A 426 9.60 -35.01 -41.12
N ASP A 427 10.24 -35.80 -41.98
CA ASP A 427 10.15 -35.67 -43.43
C ASP A 427 8.93 -36.47 -43.94
N ASP A 428 8.07 -35.74 -44.64
CA ASP A 428 7.03 -36.33 -45.51
C ASP A 428 7.67 -37.04 -46.68
N ASN A 429 7.37 -38.31 -46.91
CA ASN A 429 7.00 -38.78 -48.25
C ASN A 429 6.56 -40.28 -48.28
N ASN A 430 5.29 -40.42 -48.57
CA ASN A 430 4.69 -41.22 -49.65
C ASN A 430 4.84 -42.76 -49.73
N HIS A 431 3.69 -43.34 -49.91
CA HIS A 431 3.27 -44.54 -50.69
C HIS A 431 3.14 -45.90 -50.06
N ASN A 432 1.87 -46.25 -49.96
CA ASN A 432 1.20 -47.48 -50.44
C ASN A 432 1.66 -48.87 -50.01
N ASN A 433 0.68 -49.56 -49.62
CA ASN A 433 0.26 -50.93 -49.90
C ASN A 433 0.32 -52.03 -48.81
N ALA A 434 -0.89 -52.41 -48.54
CA ALA A 434 -1.40 -53.78 -48.52
C ALA A 434 -0.90 -54.80 -47.50
N ASP A 435 -1.88 -55.25 -46.84
CA ASP A 435 -2.24 -56.71 -46.62
C ASP A 435 -1.69 -57.47 -45.41
N SER A 436 -2.69 -57.88 -44.70
CA SER A 436 -2.94 -59.23 -44.17
C SER A 436 -2.29 -59.70 -42.87
N LYS A 437 -3.22 -59.95 -42.04
CA LYS A 437 -3.46 -61.24 -41.30
C LYS A 437 -2.68 -61.59 -40.03
N LYS A 438 -3.55 -61.74 -39.07
CA LYS A 438 -3.67 -62.85 -38.11
C LYS A 438 -2.98 -62.82 -36.75
N ARG A 439 -3.87 -62.72 -35.77
CA ARG A 439 -4.12 -63.68 -34.68
C ARG A 439 -2.92 -64.09 -33.81
N LYS A 440 -2.99 -63.93 -32.54
CA LYS A 440 -3.68 -64.66 -31.46
C LYS A 440 -3.07 -64.30 -30.09
N LYS A 441 -3.99 -64.11 -29.17
CA LYS A 441 -4.11 -64.75 -27.85
C LYS A 441 -2.91 -64.80 -26.90
N GLY A 442 -3.18 -64.33 -25.73
CA GLY A 442 -3.20 -65.03 -24.44
C GLY A 442 -2.75 -64.17 -23.35
N LYS A 443 -3.63 -63.76 -22.47
CA LYS A 443 -3.90 -64.39 -21.18
C LYS A 443 -2.78 -64.26 -20.16
N GLU A 444 -3.16 -63.61 -19.12
CA GLU A 444 -3.17 -63.97 -17.69
C GLU A 444 -1.90 -63.54 -16.96
N VAL A 445 -1.91 -63.00 -15.84
CA VAL A 445 -2.69 -62.86 -14.61
C VAL A 445 -1.68 -62.56 -13.47
N ILE A 446 -2.03 -61.64 -12.55
CA ILE A 446 -1.66 -61.61 -11.12
C ILE A 446 -0.19 -61.28 -10.73
N ALA A 447 0.07 -60.21 -10.10
CA ALA A 447 0.05 -59.94 -8.65
C ALA A 447 0.12 -58.42 -8.37
#